data_553769aebe6023ad0d57d7a93ae8c295
#
_entry.id   553769aebe6023ad0d57d7a93ae8c295
#
_cell.length_a   1.000
_cell.length_b   1.000
_cell.length_c   1.000
_cell.angle_alpha   90.00
_cell.angle_beta   90.00
_cell.angle_gamma   90.00
#
_symmetry.space_group_name_H-M   'P 1'
#
loop_
_entity.id
_entity.type
_entity.pdbx_description
1 polymer ?
#
loop_
_entity_poly.entity_id
_entity_poly.type
_entity_poly.pdbx_seq_one_letter_code
_entity_poly.pdbx_strand_id
1 'polypeptide(L)'
;MMSPIDRRRFLASLGGTGALLATGSWLDVIGYAQASRGPARAFIQPSPPRADFDRRVLGSFLELLGRAVYTGVYDPGSRLADAKGFRTDVAREVKELGVPIVRYPGGNFVSGYNWLDGVGPKAQRQTVLERAWNSLETNQFGTNEFIDWCRAVGTEPLLGMNFGTGTAETAVAYVEYCNLDRGTRWSDLRRSHGYEQPHNVRYWCLGNEMDGPWQIGQLQAREYGRKARDVARQMRVIDRGLQLVACGSSGTNMPQYLVWDREVLEECYDQVDAISLHAYYGNTRALTGNSTARYLAMNLDMDRQIREVAAVCDYVQALRRSSRRIWLSFDEWNVWYRARSGDAVDGRRAFAPRLLEETYNLEDALLVGGFVNTLLRNADRVRVACLAQLVNVIAPLVTSETGVLRQSIYYPYAWALRYARGRVLDVRVEAETYPIAAAGLQADFARNDQVPFVDVVATHDAQNGQASVLMLNRDLDGERDLVVAWGDVTPTRVLACETLTGPDLKAFNTFDEPRRVVPQRLEAPAPGTRMTFKLPPRSYTVAHLGTA
;
A
#
# COMPACT_ATOMS: atom_id res chain seq x y z
N MET A 1 -4.61 0.06 62.60
CA MET A 1 -4.55 -1.20 61.84
C MET A 1 -5.82 -1.29 61.01
N MET A 2 -5.77 -0.90 59.75
CA MET A 2 -6.91 -1.03 58.82
C MET A 2 -6.69 -2.30 58.00
N SER A 3 -7.73 -3.15 57.95
CA SER A 3 -7.77 -4.44 57.24
C SER A 3 -7.74 -4.23 55.73
N PRO A 4 -7.17 -5.14 54.91
CA PRO A 4 -7.11 -4.99 53.47
C PRO A 4 -8.48 -5.17 52.87
N ILE A 5 -8.89 -4.20 52.07
CA ILE A 5 -10.13 -4.21 51.26
C ILE A 5 -9.99 -5.30 50.19
N ASP A 6 -10.93 -6.25 50.21
CA ASP A 6 -11.02 -7.36 49.28
C ASP A 6 -11.35 -6.82 47.86
N ARG A 7 -10.41 -6.96 46.95
CA ARG A 7 -10.53 -6.55 45.54
C ARG A 7 -11.74 -7.14 44.81
N ARG A 8 -12.26 -8.28 45.26
CA ARG A 8 -13.44 -8.91 44.65
C ARG A 8 -14.76 -8.20 45.01
N ARG A 9 -14.84 -7.55 46.18
CA ARG A 9 -16.02 -6.76 46.57
C ARG A 9 -16.04 -5.37 45.94
N PHE A 10 -14.88 -4.80 45.61
CA PHE A 10 -14.79 -3.51 44.92
C PHE A 10 -15.28 -3.62 43.45
N LEU A 11 -15.01 -4.74 42.77
CA LEU A 11 -15.46 -4.96 41.40
C LEU A 11 -16.95 -5.32 41.28
N ALA A 12 -17.57 -5.81 42.34
CA ALA A 12 -18.99 -6.14 42.36
C ALA A 12 -19.90 -4.94 42.64
N SER A 13 -19.38 -3.83 43.15
CA SER A 13 -20.16 -2.60 43.42
C SER A 13 -20.18 -1.59 42.27
N LEU A 14 -19.49 -1.86 41.14
CA LEU A 14 -19.50 -1.03 39.92
C LEU A 14 -20.50 -1.51 38.87
N GLY A 15 -21.34 -2.48 39.20
CA GLY A 15 -22.36 -3.07 38.33
C GLY A 15 -23.76 -2.47 38.48
N GLY A 16 -23.87 -1.15 38.61
CA GLY A 16 -25.17 -0.52 38.65
C GLY A 16 -25.09 0.99 38.44
N THR A 17 -25.72 1.47 37.37
CA THR A 17 -25.99 2.88 37.04
C THR A 17 -24.78 3.76 36.76
N GLY A 18 -24.34 3.76 35.51
CA GLY A 18 -23.30 4.66 34.98
C GLY A 18 -23.11 4.55 33.49
N ALA A 19 -24.16 4.23 32.74
CA ALA A 19 -24.15 4.41 31.29
C ALA A 19 -24.45 5.88 30.99
N LEU A 20 -23.60 6.48 30.19
CA LEU A 20 -23.67 7.80 29.56
C LEU A 20 -22.65 8.79 30.11
N LEU A 21 -21.73 9.08 29.24
CA LEU A 21 -20.69 10.12 29.19
C LEU A 21 -19.26 9.59 29.39
N ALA A 22 -18.82 8.78 28.43
CA ALA A 22 -17.41 8.74 28.02
C ALA A 22 -17.39 8.60 26.51
N THR A 23 -17.40 9.73 25.89
CA THR A 23 -16.75 10.16 24.64
C THR A 23 -16.10 9.04 23.83
N GLY A 24 -16.66 8.86 22.63
CA GLY A 24 -16.12 8.01 21.60
C GLY A 24 -14.63 8.17 21.37
N SER A 25 -13.95 7.07 21.32
CA SER A 25 -12.78 6.70 20.52
C SER A 25 -12.18 5.34 20.90
N TRP A 26 -12.59 4.70 22.00
CA TRP A 26 -12.00 3.42 22.47
C TRP A 26 -12.84 2.19 22.18
N LEU A 27 -14.04 2.33 21.60
CA LEU A 27 -14.96 1.24 21.29
C LEU A 27 -15.18 1.01 19.79
N ASP A 28 -14.47 1.72 18.90
CA ASP A 28 -14.41 1.41 17.47
C ASP A 28 -13.42 0.26 17.14
N VAL A 29 -13.04 -0.51 18.14
CA VAL A 29 -12.37 -1.78 17.94
C VAL A 29 -13.40 -2.78 17.44
N ILE A 30 -13.52 -2.83 16.09
CA ILE A 30 -14.20 -3.89 15.36
C ILE A 30 -15.59 -4.21 15.95
N GLY A 31 -16.59 -3.48 15.51
CA GLY A 31 -18.01 -3.81 15.78
C GLY A 31 -18.48 -5.05 14.99
N TYR A 32 -17.70 -6.13 15.02
CA TYR A 32 -18.19 -7.43 14.61
C TYR A 32 -19.00 -8.02 15.77
N ALA A 33 -20.28 -7.75 15.76
CA ALA A 33 -21.19 -8.40 16.69
C ALA A 33 -21.14 -9.92 16.47
N GLN A 34 -21.13 -10.69 17.55
CA GLN A 34 -21.19 -12.14 17.52
C GLN A 34 -22.41 -12.57 16.69
N ALA A 35 -22.18 -13.38 15.65
CA ALA A 35 -23.13 -13.60 14.57
C ALA A 35 -24.41 -14.24 15.01
N SER A 36 -25.51 -13.64 14.65
CA SER A 36 -26.79 -14.32 14.49
C SER A 36 -26.72 -15.23 13.24
N ARG A 37 -27.25 -16.46 13.33
CA ARG A 37 -27.46 -17.32 12.15
C ARG A 37 -28.43 -16.60 11.19
N GLY A 38 -27.88 -15.98 10.14
CA GLY A 38 -28.65 -15.20 9.16
C GLY A 38 -27.78 -14.48 8.17
N PRO A 39 -28.36 -13.75 7.20
CA PRO A 39 -27.60 -13.00 6.22
C PRO A 39 -26.67 -11.97 6.90
N ALA A 40 -25.46 -11.80 6.36
CA ALA A 40 -24.58 -10.72 6.77
C ALA A 40 -25.24 -9.35 6.49
N ARG A 41 -24.94 -8.36 7.31
CA ARG A 41 -25.50 -7.02 7.17
C ARG A 41 -24.39 -5.98 7.16
N ALA A 42 -24.43 -5.07 6.22
CA ALA A 42 -23.57 -3.88 6.17
C ALA A 42 -24.46 -2.63 6.28
N PHE A 43 -24.27 -1.87 7.33
CA PHE A 43 -24.93 -0.58 7.54
C PHE A 43 -23.97 0.50 7.09
N ILE A 44 -24.30 1.22 6.03
CA ILE A 44 -23.48 2.28 5.47
C ILE A 44 -24.03 3.62 5.93
N GLN A 45 -23.23 4.38 6.67
CA GLN A 45 -23.55 5.72 7.12
C GLN A 45 -22.71 6.76 6.35
N PRO A 46 -23.34 7.49 5.43
CA PRO A 46 -22.64 8.50 4.64
C PRO A 46 -22.33 9.79 5.41
N SER A 47 -23.05 10.07 6.50
CA SER A 47 -22.88 11.31 7.29
C SER A 47 -22.76 11.01 8.79
N PRO A 48 -21.67 11.41 9.47
CA PRO A 48 -20.45 11.95 8.84
C PRO A 48 -19.68 10.87 8.07
N PRO A 49 -19.00 11.21 6.97
CA PRO A 49 -18.12 10.26 6.29
C PRO A 49 -16.93 9.92 7.18
N ARG A 50 -16.35 8.74 7.01
CA ARG A 50 -15.16 8.33 7.75
C ARG A 50 -13.95 9.20 7.41
N ALA A 51 -13.69 9.40 6.10
CA ALA A 51 -12.60 10.24 5.65
C ALA A 51 -12.79 10.72 4.20
N ASP A 52 -12.16 11.84 3.88
CA ASP A 52 -11.90 12.20 2.49
C ASP A 52 -10.87 11.21 1.92
N PHE A 53 -11.13 10.73 0.72
CA PHE A 53 -10.31 9.71 0.07
C PHE A 53 -9.19 10.35 -0.77
N ASP A 54 -7.94 10.25 -0.27
CA ASP A 54 -6.78 10.56 -1.09
C ASP A 54 -6.46 9.35 -1.99
N ARG A 55 -6.56 9.52 -3.31
CA ARG A 55 -6.32 8.43 -4.26
C ARG A 55 -4.92 7.82 -4.18
N ARG A 56 -3.93 8.54 -3.62
CA ARG A 56 -2.57 8.05 -3.42
C ARG A 56 -2.48 6.85 -2.48
N VAL A 57 -3.54 6.53 -1.75
CA VAL A 57 -3.67 5.27 -1.00
C VAL A 57 -3.73 4.04 -1.92
N LEU A 58 -3.88 4.24 -3.22
CA LEU A 58 -3.83 3.21 -4.27
C LEU A 58 -2.64 3.45 -5.22
N GLY A 59 -1.49 3.88 -4.69
CA GLY A 59 -0.24 4.04 -5.42
C GLY A 59 0.44 2.71 -5.72
N SER A 60 1.59 2.79 -6.40
CA SER A 60 2.43 1.64 -6.69
C SER A 60 3.92 1.97 -6.54
N PHE A 61 4.76 0.99 -6.79
CA PHE A 61 6.19 1.05 -6.55
C PHE A 61 6.96 0.50 -7.76
N LEU A 62 8.09 1.10 -8.05
CA LEU A 62 9.01 0.71 -9.12
C LEU A 62 10.44 0.86 -8.63
N GLU A 63 11.13 -0.24 -8.48
CA GLU A 63 12.54 -0.30 -8.06
C GLU A 63 13.44 -0.69 -9.22
N LEU A 64 14.68 -0.18 -9.23
CA LEU A 64 15.75 -0.67 -10.10
C LEU A 64 16.21 -2.06 -9.62
N LEU A 65 15.31 -3.01 -9.72
CA LEU A 65 15.40 -4.38 -9.25
C LEU A 65 14.93 -5.33 -10.34
N GLY A 66 15.75 -6.32 -10.66
CA GLY A 66 15.37 -7.33 -11.62
C GLY A 66 14.90 -6.73 -12.93
N ARG A 67 13.70 -7.12 -13.38
CA ARG A 67 13.09 -6.64 -14.63
C ARG A 67 11.96 -5.62 -14.42
N ALA A 68 11.86 -5.00 -13.24
CA ALA A 68 10.81 -4.01 -13.01
C ALA A 68 10.94 -2.80 -13.94
N VAL A 69 12.17 -2.27 -14.07
CA VAL A 69 12.47 -1.16 -14.97
C VAL A 69 12.89 -1.67 -16.33
N TYR A 70 14.06 -2.31 -16.41
CA TYR A 70 14.59 -2.84 -17.67
C TYR A 70 13.82 -4.05 -18.14
N THR A 71 13.43 -4.07 -19.44
CA THR A 71 12.48 -5.01 -20.04
C THR A 71 11.05 -4.99 -19.43
N GLY A 72 10.84 -4.15 -18.40
CA GLY A 72 9.56 -3.86 -17.80
C GLY A 72 8.97 -2.56 -18.36
N VAL A 73 9.16 -1.43 -17.68
CA VAL A 73 8.66 -0.12 -18.16
C VAL A 73 9.54 0.50 -19.25
N TYR A 74 10.82 0.13 -19.29
CA TYR A 74 11.82 0.66 -20.20
C TYR A 74 12.59 -0.46 -20.91
N ASP A 75 12.53 -0.48 -22.25
CA ASP A 75 13.17 -1.48 -23.10
C ASP A 75 13.41 -0.90 -24.51
N PRO A 76 14.47 -0.07 -24.68
CA PRO A 76 14.70 0.63 -25.94
C PRO A 76 14.99 -0.29 -27.14
N GLY A 77 15.34 -1.57 -26.89
CA GLY A 77 15.54 -2.60 -27.92
C GLY A 77 14.25 -3.30 -28.34
N SER A 78 13.15 -3.11 -27.61
CA SER A 78 11.88 -3.76 -27.91
C SER A 78 11.16 -3.07 -29.08
N ARG A 79 10.53 -3.90 -29.94
CA ARG A 79 9.59 -3.40 -30.97
C ARG A 79 8.34 -2.73 -30.37
N LEU A 80 8.09 -2.91 -29.08
CA LEU A 80 7.00 -2.31 -28.32
C LEU A 80 7.38 -1.01 -27.62
N ALA A 81 8.63 -0.56 -27.77
CA ALA A 81 9.11 0.69 -27.20
C ALA A 81 8.80 1.90 -28.08
N ASP A 82 8.58 3.05 -27.43
CA ASP A 82 8.54 4.35 -28.11
C ASP A 82 9.96 4.90 -28.36
N ALA A 83 10.05 6.10 -28.95
CA ALA A 83 11.32 6.77 -29.23
C ALA A 83 12.15 7.10 -27.98
N LYS A 84 11.54 7.14 -26.79
CA LYS A 84 12.21 7.32 -25.49
C LYS A 84 12.67 6.01 -24.87
N GLY A 85 12.26 4.86 -25.42
CA GLY A 85 12.52 3.52 -24.91
C GLY A 85 11.46 3.01 -23.93
N PHE A 86 10.34 3.70 -23.75
CA PHE A 86 9.27 3.25 -22.86
C PHE A 86 8.40 2.20 -23.55
N ARG A 87 8.11 1.10 -22.86
CA ARG A 87 7.20 0.05 -23.32
C ARG A 87 5.79 0.63 -23.44
N THR A 88 5.29 0.81 -24.66
CA THR A 88 3.97 1.42 -24.94
C THR A 88 2.81 0.56 -24.49
N ASP A 89 2.94 -0.76 -24.55
CA ASP A 89 1.98 -1.72 -24.05
C ASP A 89 1.86 -1.64 -22.52
N VAL A 90 2.98 -1.57 -21.79
CA VAL A 90 3.01 -1.35 -20.33
C VAL A 90 2.41 0.01 -19.97
N ALA A 91 2.82 1.07 -20.67
CA ALA A 91 2.31 2.42 -20.44
C ALA A 91 0.79 2.51 -20.61
N ARG A 92 0.23 1.77 -21.59
CA ARG A 92 -1.23 1.68 -21.78
C ARG A 92 -1.92 1.01 -20.59
N GLU A 93 -1.37 -0.13 -20.09
CA GLU A 93 -1.91 -0.82 -18.92
C GLU A 93 -1.88 0.05 -17.67
N VAL A 94 -0.78 0.77 -17.43
CA VAL A 94 -0.63 1.67 -16.28
C VAL A 94 -1.58 2.87 -16.38
N LYS A 95 -1.77 3.43 -17.58
CA LYS A 95 -2.79 4.48 -17.83
C LYS A 95 -4.21 3.97 -17.56
N GLU A 96 -4.53 2.76 -18.02
CA GLU A 96 -5.85 2.14 -17.80
C GLU A 96 -6.10 1.92 -16.30
N LEU A 97 -5.09 1.48 -15.55
CA LEU A 97 -5.15 1.39 -14.09
C LEU A 97 -5.38 2.77 -13.46
N GLY A 98 -4.75 3.81 -13.97
CA GLY A 98 -4.82 5.17 -13.43
C GLY A 98 -4.14 5.28 -12.06
N VAL A 99 -2.98 4.64 -11.91
CA VAL A 99 -2.15 4.67 -10.69
C VAL A 99 -1.78 6.11 -10.36
N PRO A 100 -2.16 6.62 -9.17
CA PRO A 100 -2.05 8.06 -8.87
C PRO A 100 -0.64 8.51 -8.50
N ILE A 101 0.18 7.63 -7.93
CA ILE A 101 1.54 7.91 -7.47
C ILE A 101 2.41 6.65 -7.60
N VAL A 102 3.67 6.82 -8.01
CA VAL A 102 4.65 5.72 -8.10
C VAL A 102 5.91 6.08 -7.33
N ARG A 103 6.31 5.21 -6.40
CA ARG A 103 7.55 5.31 -5.64
C ARG A 103 8.73 4.79 -6.48
N TYR A 104 9.89 5.47 -6.42
CA TYR A 104 11.11 5.18 -7.18
C TYR A 104 12.34 5.81 -6.46
N PRO A 105 13.58 5.38 -6.60
CA PRO A 105 14.11 4.29 -7.44
C PRO A 105 14.18 2.94 -6.72
N GLY A 106 13.75 2.88 -5.48
CA GLY A 106 13.79 1.68 -4.67
C GLY A 106 13.30 1.89 -3.26
N GLY A 107 13.19 0.87 -2.67
CA GLY A 107 13.46 -0.15 -1.71
C GLY A 107 14.93 -0.23 -1.33
N ASN A 108 15.41 -1.47 -1.23
CA ASN A 108 16.79 -1.70 -0.82
C ASN A 108 17.82 -1.03 -1.73
N PHE A 109 17.50 -0.94 -3.01
CA PHE A 109 18.35 -0.30 -4.02
C PHE A 109 18.76 1.13 -3.64
N VAL A 110 17.83 1.94 -3.11
CA VAL A 110 18.07 3.39 -2.91
C VAL A 110 19.22 3.67 -1.94
N SER A 111 19.46 2.79 -0.96
CA SER A 111 20.48 3.02 0.08
C SER A 111 21.94 2.90 -0.40
N GLY A 112 22.12 2.32 -1.58
CA GLY A 112 23.43 2.26 -2.24
C GLY A 112 23.54 3.12 -3.49
N TYR A 113 22.49 3.82 -3.91
CA TYR A 113 22.38 4.51 -5.19
C TYR A 113 22.79 5.98 -5.13
N ASN A 114 23.65 6.38 -6.08
CA ASN A 114 23.96 7.78 -6.31
C ASN A 114 23.10 8.30 -7.48
N TRP A 115 22.16 9.19 -7.22
CA TRP A 115 21.24 9.72 -8.24
C TRP A 115 21.96 10.45 -9.40
N LEU A 116 23.17 10.97 -9.15
CA LEU A 116 23.99 11.62 -10.20
C LEU A 116 24.41 10.66 -11.31
N ASP A 117 24.56 9.37 -11.01
CA ASP A 117 24.95 8.36 -12.01
C ASP A 117 23.82 8.13 -13.05
N GLY A 118 22.56 8.39 -12.65
CA GLY A 118 21.37 8.22 -13.47
C GLY A 118 20.89 9.48 -14.20
N VAL A 119 21.65 10.58 -14.23
CA VAL A 119 21.28 11.81 -14.94
C VAL A 119 22.34 12.22 -15.98
N GLY A 120 21.99 13.14 -16.88
CA GLY A 120 22.87 13.57 -17.98
C GLY A 120 22.86 12.63 -19.17
N PRO A 121 23.83 12.81 -20.13
CA PRO A 121 23.86 12.04 -21.37
C PRO A 121 24.07 10.55 -21.10
N LYS A 122 23.19 9.70 -21.63
CA LYS A 122 23.19 8.24 -21.41
C LYS A 122 24.53 7.57 -21.76
N ALA A 123 25.21 8.03 -22.81
CA ALA A 123 26.51 7.50 -23.25
C ALA A 123 27.64 7.72 -22.23
N GLN A 124 27.47 8.65 -21.28
CA GLN A 124 28.45 8.96 -20.24
C GLN A 124 28.16 8.26 -18.90
N ARG A 125 26.98 7.65 -18.78
CA ARG A 125 26.57 6.96 -17.55
C ARG A 125 27.33 5.63 -17.41
N GLN A 126 27.87 5.40 -16.23
CA GLN A 126 28.67 4.21 -15.95
C GLN A 126 27.79 3.06 -15.45
N THR A 127 28.14 1.84 -15.86
CA THR A 127 27.57 0.64 -15.24
C THR A 127 28.23 0.42 -13.88
N VAL A 128 27.41 0.17 -12.86
CA VAL A 128 27.87 -0.06 -11.49
C VAL A 128 27.36 -1.41 -10.97
N LEU A 129 28.06 -1.96 -9.96
CA LEU A 129 27.55 -3.10 -9.21
C LEU A 129 26.48 -2.59 -8.22
N GLU A 130 25.26 -3.01 -8.45
CA GLU A 130 24.17 -2.80 -7.52
C GLU A 130 24.28 -3.84 -6.39
N ARG A 131 24.44 -3.35 -5.16
CA ARG A 131 24.84 -4.19 -4.02
C ARG A 131 23.69 -4.77 -3.22
N ALA A 132 22.49 -4.19 -3.32
CA ALA A 132 21.34 -4.69 -2.58
C ALA A 132 20.83 -6.02 -3.17
N TRP A 133 20.83 -6.14 -4.50
CA TRP A 133 20.35 -7.31 -5.23
C TRP A 133 21.47 -8.04 -6.01
N ASN A 134 22.73 -7.63 -5.84
CA ASN A 134 23.89 -8.22 -6.50
C ASN A 134 23.75 -8.27 -8.04
N SER A 135 23.24 -7.20 -8.66
CA SER A 135 23.01 -7.06 -10.10
C SER A 135 23.88 -5.97 -10.73
N LEU A 136 23.83 -5.81 -12.05
CA LEU A 136 24.47 -4.71 -12.75
C LEU A 136 23.43 -3.63 -13.07
N GLU A 137 23.72 -2.39 -12.62
CA GLU A 137 22.92 -1.21 -12.95
C GLU A 137 23.63 -0.38 -14.02
N THR A 138 22.99 -0.20 -15.17
CA THR A 138 23.53 0.54 -16.31
C THR A 138 23.23 2.02 -16.28
N ASN A 139 22.40 2.47 -15.36
CA ASN A 139 21.96 3.86 -15.19
C ASN A 139 21.24 4.45 -16.43
N GLN A 140 20.74 3.62 -17.35
CA GLN A 140 20.07 4.07 -18.58
C GLN A 140 18.65 4.57 -18.34
N PHE A 141 18.11 4.29 -17.15
CA PHE A 141 16.84 4.83 -16.68
C PHE A 141 17.06 5.43 -15.29
N GLY A 142 17.07 6.75 -15.20
CA GLY A 142 17.28 7.48 -13.96
C GLY A 142 16.16 8.47 -13.68
N THR A 143 16.44 9.49 -12.90
CA THR A 143 15.45 10.48 -12.43
C THR A 143 14.66 11.10 -13.57
N ASN A 144 15.33 11.57 -14.61
CA ASN A 144 14.70 12.28 -15.71
C ASN A 144 13.80 11.36 -16.54
N GLU A 145 14.27 10.16 -16.84
CA GLU A 145 13.48 9.14 -17.56
C GLU A 145 12.25 8.71 -16.73
N PHE A 146 12.42 8.53 -15.42
CA PHE A 146 11.30 8.19 -14.53
C PHE A 146 10.24 9.29 -14.50
N ILE A 147 10.63 10.55 -14.38
CA ILE A 147 9.69 11.67 -14.36
C ILE A 147 9.01 11.84 -15.73
N ASP A 148 9.73 11.66 -16.83
CA ASP A 148 9.15 11.65 -18.17
C ASP A 148 8.14 10.51 -18.33
N TRP A 149 8.47 9.33 -17.82
CA TRP A 149 7.54 8.19 -17.81
C TRP A 149 6.30 8.48 -16.95
N CYS A 150 6.48 9.05 -15.75
CA CYS A 150 5.35 9.46 -14.90
C CYS A 150 4.39 10.41 -15.63
N ARG A 151 4.93 11.42 -16.33
CA ARG A 151 4.13 12.33 -17.14
C ARG A 151 3.43 11.63 -18.30
N ALA A 152 4.13 10.68 -18.95
CA ALA A 152 3.58 9.90 -20.04
C ALA A 152 2.40 9.02 -19.61
N VAL A 153 2.42 8.45 -18.40
CA VAL A 153 1.34 7.58 -17.89
C VAL A 153 0.32 8.31 -17.02
N GLY A 154 0.59 9.56 -16.60
CA GLY A 154 -0.31 10.37 -15.80
C GLY A 154 -0.26 10.04 -14.30
N THR A 155 0.92 9.70 -13.77
CA THR A 155 1.15 9.40 -12.36
C THR A 155 2.06 10.45 -11.70
N GLU A 156 1.95 10.63 -10.38
CA GLU A 156 2.81 11.52 -9.59
C GLU A 156 4.07 10.76 -9.12
N PRO A 157 5.27 11.38 -9.17
CA PRO A 157 6.48 10.76 -8.63
C PRO A 157 6.54 10.87 -7.10
N LEU A 158 6.95 9.78 -6.43
CA LEU A 158 7.40 9.74 -5.03
C LEU A 158 8.85 9.25 -5.05
N LEU A 159 9.81 10.14 -4.76
CA LEU A 159 11.23 9.82 -4.86
C LEU A 159 11.82 9.40 -3.52
N GLY A 160 12.57 8.30 -3.52
CA GLY A 160 13.39 7.86 -2.40
C GLY A 160 14.78 8.47 -2.43
N MET A 161 15.32 8.76 -1.25
CA MET A 161 16.65 9.29 -1.05
C MET A 161 17.61 8.25 -0.47
N ASN A 162 18.88 8.29 -0.91
CA ASN A 162 19.92 7.46 -0.33
C ASN A 162 20.28 7.93 1.08
N PHE A 163 19.75 7.27 2.10
CA PHE A 163 20.12 7.46 3.50
C PHE A 163 21.12 6.44 4.02
N GLY A 164 21.51 5.46 3.21
CA GLY A 164 22.54 4.48 3.54
C GLY A 164 23.94 5.06 3.36
N THR A 165 24.39 5.12 2.10
CA THR A 165 25.73 5.65 1.74
C THR A 165 25.73 7.14 1.38
N GLY A 166 24.56 7.75 1.17
CA GLY A 166 24.41 9.15 0.81
C GLY A 166 24.58 10.09 2.00
N THR A 167 25.02 11.31 1.67
CA THR A 167 25.19 12.42 2.62
C THR A 167 23.96 13.34 2.63
N ALA A 168 23.84 14.19 3.64
CA ALA A 168 22.84 15.26 3.66
C ALA A 168 22.98 16.18 2.44
N GLU A 169 24.20 16.50 2.04
CA GLU A 169 24.49 17.35 0.88
C GLU A 169 23.95 16.72 -0.42
N THR A 170 24.18 15.41 -0.64
CA THR A 170 23.69 14.73 -1.85
C THR A 170 22.16 14.62 -1.87
N ALA A 171 21.51 14.47 -0.72
CA ALA A 171 20.06 14.46 -0.62
C ALA A 171 19.45 15.84 -0.93
N VAL A 172 20.02 16.90 -0.37
CA VAL A 172 19.56 18.28 -0.59
C VAL A 172 19.81 18.71 -2.04
N ALA A 173 20.97 18.36 -2.60
CA ALA A 173 21.31 18.57 -4.01
C ALA A 173 20.31 17.92 -4.97
N TYR A 174 19.76 16.77 -4.60
CA TYR A 174 18.74 16.07 -5.40
C TYR A 174 17.42 16.86 -5.45
N VAL A 175 16.98 17.43 -4.33
CA VAL A 175 15.80 18.32 -4.30
C VAL A 175 16.05 19.59 -5.09
N GLU A 176 17.23 20.19 -4.95
CA GLU A 176 17.63 21.37 -5.72
C GLU A 176 17.60 21.11 -7.23
N TYR A 177 18.17 19.97 -7.66
CA TYR A 177 18.11 19.52 -9.05
C TYR A 177 16.67 19.40 -9.55
N CYS A 178 15.79 18.80 -8.75
CA CYS A 178 14.40 18.56 -9.16
C CYS A 178 13.52 19.81 -9.09
N ASN A 179 13.66 20.67 -8.08
CA ASN A 179 12.61 21.63 -7.74
C ASN A 179 13.03 23.10 -7.87
N LEU A 180 14.33 23.41 -7.86
CA LEU A 180 14.73 24.79 -7.99
C LEU A 180 14.75 25.23 -9.47
N ASP A 181 14.32 26.48 -9.76
CA ASP A 181 14.18 26.96 -11.13
C ASP A 181 15.55 27.07 -11.84
N ARG A 182 16.42 27.96 -11.39
CA ARG A 182 17.72 28.27 -12.02
C ARG A 182 18.67 29.00 -11.07
N GLY A 183 19.92 29.17 -11.54
CA GLY A 183 20.90 30.07 -10.89
C GLY A 183 21.67 29.40 -9.78
N THR A 184 21.57 28.09 -9.63
CA THR A 184 22.38 27.28 -8.72
C THR A 184 22.98 26.10 -9.45
N ARG A 185 24.06 25.54 -8.87
CA ARG A 185 24.78 24.42 -9.45
C ARG A 185 23.86 23.29 -9.95
N TRP A 186 22.91 22.88 -9.13
CA TRP A 186 22.11 21.69 -9.41
C TRP A 186 20.89 21.99 -10.30
N SER A 187 20.28 23.14 -10.14
CA SER A 187 19.22 23.59 -11.05
C SER A 187 19.74 23.83 -12.46
N ASP A 188 20.93 24.43 -12.58
CA ASP A 188 21.56 24.68 -13.88
C ASP A 188 22.09 23.37 -14.51
N LEU A 189 22.53 22.39 -13.70
CA LEU A 189 22.84 21.04 -14.16
C LEU A 189 21.59 20.37 -14.79
N ARG A 190 20.41 20.42 -14.14
CA ARG A 190 19.17 19.91 -14.74
C ARG A 190 18.90 20.55 -16.09
N ARG A 191 19.04 21.88 -16.17
CA ARG A 191 18.82 22.64 -17.41
C ARG A 191 19.80 22.24 -18.51
N SER A 192 21.09 22.03 -18.17
CA SER A 192 22.09 21.54 -19.11
C SER A 192 21.77 20.13 -19.64
N HIS A 193 20.99 19.35 -18.90
CA HIS A 193 20.48 18.05 -19.32
C HIS A 193 19.20 18.14 -20.18
N GLY A 194 18.76 19.37 -20.57
CA GLY A 194 17.61 19.61 -21.45
C GLY A 194 16.27 19.78 -20.72
N TYR A 195 16.27 19.86 -19.39
CA TYR A 195 15.06 20.06 -18.57
C TYR A 195 15.01 21.52 -18.05
N GLU A 196 14.52 22.43 -18.88
CA GLU A 196 14.44 23.86 -18.56
C GLU A 196 13.59 24.12 -17.31
N GLN A 197 12.43 23.49 -17.22
CA GLN A 197 11.51 23.67 -16.09
C GLN A 197 11.84 22.72 -14.94
N PRO A 198 11.59 23.12 -13.67
CA PRO A 198 11.67 22.23 -12.53
C PRO A 198 10.77 21.01 -12.69
N HIS A 199 11.19 19.89 -12.15
CA HIS A 199 10.36 18.69 -12.11
C HIS A 199 9.19 18.80 -11.14
N ASN A 200 9.32 19.65 -10.10
CA ASN A 200 8.32 19.91 -9.06
C ASN A 200 7.90 18.64 -8.32
N VAL A 201 8.86 17.82 -7.92
CA VAL A 201 8.59 16.60 -7.15
C VAL A 201 8.21 16.97 -5.73
N ARG A 202 6.99 16.61 -5.35
CA ARG A 202 6.42 16.97 -4.05
C ARG A 202 6.69 15.95 -2.95
N TYR A 203 6.68 14.65 -3.27
CA TYR A 203 6.75 13.55 -2.32
C TYR A 203 8.15 12.93 -2.27
N TRP A 204 8.69 12.74 -1.04
CA TRP A 204 10.05 12.25 -0.84
C TRP A 204 10.13 11.30 0.36
N CYS A 205 10.68 10.09 0.15
CA CYS A 205 11.03 9.17 1.22
C CYS A 205 12.46 9.45 1.70
N LEU A 206 12.64 9.65 2.99
CA LEU A 206 13.94 9.91 3.62
C LEU A 206 14.67 8.58 3.92
N GLY A 207 14.97 7.82 2.89
CA GLY A 207 15.56 6.50 2.97
C GLY A 207 14.56 5.36 2.74
N ASN A 208 14.99 4.14 3.08
CA ASN A 208 14.21 2.90 3.02
C ASN A 208 14.63 1.96 4.14
N GLU A 209 13.70 1.42 4.92
CA GLU A 209 13.90 0.33 5.90
C GLU A 209 15.17 0.48 6.76
N MET A 210 15.46 1.68 7.24
CA MET A 210 16.73 1.99 7.91
C MET A 210 16.91 1.27 9.25
N ASP A 211 15.87 0.57 9.74
CA ASP A 211 15.90 -0.34 10.90
C ASP A 211 16.34 -1.76 10.53
N GLY A 212 16.25 -2.14 9.23
CA GLY A 212 16.49 -3.50 8.76
C GLY A 212 17.96 -3.90 8.71
N PRO A 213 18.36 -5.06 9.27
CA PRO A 213 19.75 -5.53 9.23
C PRO A 213 20.25 -5.87 7.81
N TRP A 214 19.35 -6.01 6.86
CA TRP A 214 19.66 -6.19 5.42
C TRP A 214 19.96 -4.89 4.70
N GLN A 215 19.59 -3.75 5.31
CA GLN A 215 19.68 -2.45 4.63
C GLN A 215 21.10 -1.88 4.66
N ILE A 216 21.60 -1.44 3.50
CA ILE A 216 22.89 -0.76 3.41
C ILE A 216 22.84 0.51 4.26
N GLY A 217 23.75 0.65 5.21
CA GLY A 217 23.83 1.81 6.08
C GLY A 217 22.74 1.85 7.16
N GLN A 218 22.25 0.69 7.61
CA GLN A 218 21.36 0.57 8.77
C GLN A 218 21.79 1.49 9.92
N LEU A 219 20.84 2.10 10.60
CA LEU A 219 21.06 3.03 11.71
C LEU A 219 20.25 2.60 12.96
N GLN A 220 20.60 3.20 14.10
CA GLN A 220 19.73 3.15 15.27
C GLN A 220 18.62 4.22 15.13
N ALA A 221 17.46 4.00 15.77
CA ALA A 221 16.27 4.85 15.60
C ALA A 221 16.56 6.36 15.79
N ARG A 222 17.25 6.71 16.89
CA ARG A 222 17.57 8.11 17.18
C ARG A 222 18.61 8.70 16.23
N GLU A 223 19.57 7.92 15.75
CA GLU A 223 20.56 8.35 14.76
C GLU A 223 19.87 8.65 13.44
N TYR A 224 19.02 7.73 12.99
CA TYR A 224 18.21 7.94 11.80
C TYR A 224 17.29 9.16 11.95
N GLY A 225 16.57 9.28 13.06
CA GLY A 225 15.66 10.39 13.32
C GLY A 225 16.35 11.77 13.27
N ARG A 226 17.56 11.87 13.85
CA ARG A 226 18.39 13.09 13.78
C ARG A 226 18.84 13.40 12.36
N LYS A 227 19.32 12.40 11.61
CA LYS A 227 19.69 12.54 10.20
C LYS A 227 18.48 12.99 9.37
N ALA A 228 17.33 12.36 9.54
CA ALA A 228 16.08 12.71 8.86
C ALA A 228 15.64 14.15 9.16
N ARG A 229 15.68 14.55 10.43
CA ARG A 229 15.37 15.93 10.86
C ARG A 229 16.27 16.95 10.16
N ASP A 230 17.57 16.72 10.19
CA ASP A 230 18.55 17.71 9.70
C ASP A 230 18.52 17.81 8.17
N VAL A 231 18.33 16.72 7.45
CA VAL A 231 18.10 16.71 6.00
C VAL A 231 16.79 17.38 5.65
N ALA A 232 15.70 17.02 6.32
CA ALA A 232 14.37 17.60 6.09
C ALA A 232 14.35 19.13 6.26
N ARG A 233 15.03 19.64 7.29
CA ARG A 233 15.17 21.10 7.50
C ARG A 233 15.83 21.78 6.31
N GLN A 234 16.90 21.21 5.77
CA GLN A 234 17.61 21.76 4.61
C GLN A 234 16.76 21.68 3.34
N MET A 235 16.08 20.55 3.11
CA MET A 235 15.15 20.41 1.98
C MET A 235 14.05 21.47 1.98
N ARG A 236 13.50 21.80 3.17
CA ARG A 236 12.46 22.81 3.31
C ARG A 236 12.94 24.24 3.09
N VAL A 237 14.25 24.50 3.10
CA VAL A 237 14.83 25.78 2.66
C VAL A 237 14.64 25.94 1.14
N ILE A 238 14.75 24.83 0.39
CA ILE A 238 14.58 24.83 -1.06
C ILE A 238 13.09 24.93 -1.43
N ASP A 239 12.28 24.08 -0.81
CA ASP A 239 10.82 24.02 -1.08
C ASP A 239 10.04 23.66 0.19
N ARG A 240 9.21 24.58 0.66
CA ARG A 240 8.37 24.37 1.84
C ARG A 240 7.15 23.48 1.58
N GLY A 241 6.80 23.27 0.31
CA GLY A 241 5.65 22.47 -0.13
C GLY A 241 5.90 20.97 -0.14
N LEU A 242 7.12 20.52 0.16
CA LEU A 242 7.48 19.10 0.16
C LEU A 242 6.66 18.30 1.17
N GLN A 243 6.37 17.06 0.79
CA GLN A 243 5.77 16.05 1.66
C GLN A 243 6.84 14.99 1.95
N LEU A 244 7.31 14.96 3.19
CA LEU A 244 8.47 14.18 3.60
C LEU A 244 8.04 12.98 4.44
N VAL A 245 8.45 11.78 4.01
CA VAL A 245 8.14 10.50 4.65
C VAL A 245 9.38 10.01 5.38
N ALA A 246 9.33 9.88 6.70
CA ALA A 246 10.39 9.22 7.47
C ALA A 246 10.20 7.70 7.44
N CYS A 247 11.30 6.93 7.50
CA CYS A 247 11.20 5.48 7.65
C CYS A 247 10.63 5.10 9.02
N GLY A 248 9.53 4.38 9.02
CA GLY A 248 9.04 3.65 10.17
C GLY A 248 9.63 2.24 10.25
N SER A 249 9.12 1.42 11.15
CA SER A 249 9.50 0.01 11.25
C SER A 249 9.20 -0.72 9.95
N SER A 250 10.18 -1.47 9.44
CA SER A 250 10.07 -2.24 8.19
C SER A 250 9.13 -3.46 8.27
N GLY A 251 8.57 -3.75 9.43
CA GLY A 251 7.58 -4.82 9.64
C GLY A 251 7.23 -4.99 11.10
N THR A 252 6.11 -5.64 11.37
CA THR A 252 5.63 -5.94 12.74
C THR A 252 6.49 -6.95 13.48
N ASN A 253 7.29 -7.72 12.74
CA ASN A 253 8.22 -8.73 13.28
C ASN A 253 9.60 -8.18 13.65
N MET A 254 9.83 -6.87 13.45
CA MET A 254 11.09 -6.24 13.83
C MET A 254 11.24 -6.18 15.36
N PRO A 255 12.45 -6.45 15.90
CA PRO A 255 12.67 -6.45 17.34
C PRO A 255 12.33 -5.13 18.03
N GLN A 256 12.43 -4.01 17.30
CA GLN A 256 12.14 -2.67 17.81
C GLN A 256 10.82 -2.09 17.25
N TYR A 257 9.93 -2.93 16.76
CA TYR A 257 8.62 -2.49 16.26
C TYR A 257 7.92 -1.56 17.26
N LEU A 258 7.35 -0.46 16.82
CA LEU A 258 6.75 0.67 17.56
C LEU A 258 7.75 1.49 18.40
N VAL A 259 8.81 0.88 18.96
CA VAL A 259 9.88 1.63 19.65
C VAL A 259 10.67 2.47 18.64
N TRP A 260 11.03 1.88 17.51
CA TRP A 260 11.64 2.58 16.38
C TRP A 260 10.79 3.78 15.95
N ASP A 261 9.50 3.55 15.67
CA ASP A 261 8.58 4.58 15.20
C ASP A 261 8.49 5.75 16.17
N ARG A 262 8.39 5.44 17.48
CA ARG A 262 8.36 6.45 18.55
C ARG A 262 9.65 7.27 18.58
N GLU A 263 10.80 6.61 18.63
CA GLU A 263 12.10 7.29 18.78
C GLU A 263 12.46 8.14 17.56
N VAL A 264 12.15 7.66 16.35
CA VAL A 264 12.29 8.43 15.10
C VAL A 264 11.43 9.69 15.16
N LEU A 265 10.14 9.55 15.48
CA LEU A 265 9.23 10.69 15.56
C LEU A 265 9.60 11.66 16.71
N GLU A 266 10.10 11.18 17.85
CA GLU A 266 10.63 12.05 18.90
C GLU A 266 11.76 12.96 18.39
N GLU A 267 12.56 12.53 17.41
CA GLU A 267 13.64 13.34 16.85
C GLU A 267 13.19 14.27 15.70
N CYS A 268 12.31 13.82 14.81
CA CYS A 268 12.04 14.52 13.54
C CYS A 268 10.59 14.99 13.32
N TYR A 269 9.69 14.87 14.31
CA TYR A 269 8.25 15.14 14.21
C TYR A 269 7.89 16.45 13.49
N ASP A 270 8.58 17.54 13.82
CA ASP A 270 8.27 18.88 13.30
C ASP A 270 8.75 19.09 11.85
N GLN A 271 9.54 18.17 11.32
CA GLN A 271 10.16 18.30 10.00
C GLN A 271 9.60 17.35 8.95
N VAL A 272 8.94 16.27 9.37
CA VAL A 272 8.37 15.28 8.44
C VAL A 272 6.85 15.35 8.43
N ASP A 273 6.20 14.86 7.38
CA ASP A 273 4.76 14.87 7.21
C ASP A 273 4.14 13.50 7.46
N ALA A 274 4.95 12.44 7.25
CA ALA A 274 4.52 11.06 7.38
C ALA A 274 5.61 10.17 7.96
N ILE A 275 5.18 8.99 8.42
CA ILE A 275 6.04 7.85 8.70
C ILE A 275 5.62 6.67 7.83
N SER A 276 6.59 5.89 7.33
CA SER A 276 6.31 4.74 6.47
C SER A 276 5.94 3.48 7.26
N LEU A 277 5.20 2.59 6.59
CA LEU A 277 4.92 1.22 7.01
C LEU A 277 5.18 0.28 5.84
N HIS A 278 5.73 -0.90 6.14
CA HIS A 278 5.90 -1.96 5.17
C HIS A 278 5.31 -3.26 5.68
N ALA A 279 4.77 -4.08 4.78
CA ALA A 279 4.33 -5.44 5.12
C ALA A 279 4.24 -6.33 3.88
N TYR A 280 4.78 -7.54 4.01
CA TYR A 280 4.67 -8.58 3.01
C TYR A 280 4.06 -9.83 3.61
N TYR A 281 3.11 -10.41 2.90
CA TYR A 281 2.27 -11.51 3.37
C TYR A 281 2.47 -12.77 2.53
N GLY A 282 2.19 -13.93 3.11
CA GLY A 282 2.36 -15.18 2.37
C GLY A 282 1.64 -16.37 3.02
N ASN A 283 1.18 -17.30 2.17
CA ASN A 283 0.58 -18.54 2.64
C ASN A 283 1.63 -19.64 2.76
N THR A 284 2.38 -19.62 3.86
CA THR A 284 3.41 -20.63 4.16
C THR A 284 3.06 -21.44 5.40
N ARG A 285 3.70 -22.62 5.56
CA ARG A 285 3.53 -23.43 6.77
C ARG A 285 3.86 -22.66 8.04
N ALA A 286 4.90 -21.82 8.00
CA ALA A 286 5.32 -21.04 9.17
C ALA A 286 4.34 -19.92 9.53
N LEU A 287 3.76 -19.24 8.53
CA LEU A 287 2.90 -18.08 8.75
C LEU A 287 1.43 -18.46 8.99
N THR A 288 0.91 -19.39 8.20
CA THR A 288 -0.52 -19.71 8.19
C THR A 288 -0.84 -21.19 8.40
N GLY A 289 0.18 -22.05 8.47
CA GLY A 289 -0.01 -23.50 8.40
C GLY A 289 -0.48 -23.98 7.01
N ASN A 290 -0.26 -23.18 5.96
CA ASN A 290 -0.83 -23.36 4.61
C ASN A 290 -2.36 -23.31 4.58
N SER A 291 -3.00 -22.67 5.56
CA SER A 291 -4.45 -22.54 5.63
C SER A 291 -4.94 -21.32 4.84
N THR A 292 -5.75 -21.54 3.82
CA THR A 292 -6.40 -20.46 3.08
C THR A 292 -7.27 -19.56 3.96
N ALA A 293 -8.02 -20.14 4.89
CA ALA A 293 -8.88 -19.37 5.80
C ALA A 293 -8.08 -18.36 6.65
N ARG A 294 -6.89 -18.78 7.16
CA ARG A 294 -5.97 -17.88 7.87
C ARG A 294 -5.33 -16.86 6.94
N TYR A 295 -4.95 -17.30 5.76
CA TYR A 295 -4.32 -16.44 4.78
C TYR A 295 -5.24 -15.28 4.36
N LEU A 296 -6.51 -15.57 4.08
CA LEU A 296 -7.51 -14.55 3.74
C LEU A 296 -7.86 -13.61 4.90
N ALA A 297 -7.44 -13.92 6.13
CA ALA A 297 -7.61 -13.07 7.31
C ALA A 297 -6.44 -12.08 7.51
N MET A 298 -5.33 -12.21 6.77
CA MET A 298 -4.12 -11.39 6.99
C MET A 298 -4.32 -9.89 6.77
N ASN A 299 -5.36 -9.47 6.08
CA ASN A 299 -5.69 -8.05 6.00
C ASN A 299 -6.06 -7.43 7.36
N LEU A 300 -6.48 -8.24 8.34
CA LEU A 300 -6.71 -7.80 9.72
C LEU A 300 -5.40 -7.46 10.45
N ASP A 301 -4.29 -8.11 10.06
CA ASP A 301 -2.96 -7.77 10.58
C ASP A 301 -2.48 -6.43 10.02
N MET A 302 -2.72 -6.17 8.73
CA MET A 302 -2.48 -4.84 8.12
C MET A 302 -3.28 -3.75 8.85
N ASP A 303 -4.55 -3.98 9.13
CA ASP A 303 -5.41 -3.04 9.83
C ASP A 303 -4.91 -2.76 11.27
N ARG A 304 -4.44 -3.80 11.97
CA ARG A 304 -3.81 -3.68 13.29
C ARG A 304 -2.53 -2.84 13.22
N GLN A 305 -1.60 -3.14 12.29
CA GLN A 305 -0.35 -2.40 12.11
C GLN A 305 -0.62 -0.91 11.87
N ILE A 306 -1.57 -0.58 11.00
CA ILE A 306 -1.96 0.81 10.74
C ILE A 306 -2.40 1.50 12.03
N ARG A 307 -3.25 0.85 12.83
CA ARG A 307 -3.75 1.42 14.10
C ARG A 307 -2.67 1.53 15.17
N GLU A 308 -1.79 0.56 15.28
CA GLU A 308 -0.70 0.57 16.25
C GLU A 308 0.29 1.71 15.96
N VAL A 309 0.73 1.87 14.71
CA VAL A 309 1.63 2.97 14.33
C VAL A 309 0.92 4.32 14.40
N ALA A 310 -0.36 4.39 14.05
CA ALA A 310 -1.18 5.59 14.23
C ALA A 310 -1.23 6.04 15.70
N ALA A 311 -1.38 5.10 16.63
CA ALA A 311 -1.37 5.39 18.06
C ALA A 311 -0.01 5.91 18.55
N VAL A 312 1.10 5.42 18.00
CA VAL A 312 2.44 5.97 18.27
C VAL A 312 2.54 7.42 17.77
N CYS A 313 2.05 7.72 16.56
CA CYS A 313 2.02 9.08 16.03
C CYS A 313 1.21 10.03 16.95
N ASP A 314 0.05 9.58 17.42
CA ASP A 314 -0.81 10.37 18.31
C ASP A 314 -0.18 10.55 19.71
N TYR A 315 0.53 9.53 20.20
CA TYR A 315 1.31 9.63 21.44
C TYR A 315 2.40 10.72 21.35
N VAL A 316 3.21 10.69 20.27
CA VAL A 316 4.27 11.69 20.08
C VAL A 316 3.68 13.08 19.81
N GLN A 317 2.55 13.18 19.10
CA GLN A 317 1.81 14.42 18.93
C GLN A 317 1.44 15.04 20.28
N ALA A 318 0.86 14.25 21.18
CA ALA A 318 0.45 14.70 22.51
C ALA A 318 1.66 15.11 23.37
N LEU A 319 2.74 14.30 23.34
CA LEU A 319 3.99 14.60 24.04
C LEU A 319 4.59 15.94 23.62
N ARG A 320 4.52 16.26 22.33
CA ARG A 320 5.01 17.51 21.77
C ARG A 320 4.01 18.67 21.85
N ARG A 321 2.78 18.42 22.28
CA ARG A 321 1.67 19.39 22.29
C ARG A 321 1.48 20.06 20.92
N SER A 322 1.65 19.27 19.85
CA SER A 322 1.57 19.74 18.47
C SER A 322 0.13 19.66 17.96
N SER A 323 -0.32 20.68 17.24
CA SER A 323 -1.58 20.62 16.47
C SER A 323 -1.42 19.88 15.14
N ARG A 324 -0.18 19.65 14.70
CA ARG A 324 0.14 18.97 13.46
C ARG A 324 -0.03 17.45 13.63
N ARG A 325 -0.72 16.80 12.70
CA ARG A 325 -0.88 15.37 12.68
C ARG A 325 0.05 14.74 11.65
N ILE A 326 0.80 13.70 12.05
CA ILE A 326 1.57 12.86 11.13
C ILE A 326 0.61 11.87 10.50
N TRP A 327 0.64 11.76 9.17
CA TRP A 327 -0.09 10.74 8.44
C TRP A 327 0.80 9.50 8.15
N LEU A 328 0.22 8.45 7.63
CA LEU A 328 0.90 7.19 7.34
C LEU A 328 1.12 7.02 5.85
N SER A 329 2.32 6.55 5.46
CA SER A 329 2.69 6.11 4.14
C SER A 329 2.91 4.61 4.17
N PHE A 330 1.95 3.82 3.70
CA PHE A 330 2.12 2.38 3.58
C PHE A 330 2.81 2.06 2.25
N ASP A 331 4.04 2.54 2.08
CA ASP A 331 4.69 2.67 0.78
C ASP A 331 5.41 1.41 0.27
N GLU A 332 5.25 0.27 0.99
CA GLU A 332 5.47 -1.08 0.48
C GLU A 332 4.47 -2.07 1.09
N TRP A 333 3.68 -2.73 0.25
CA TRP A 333 2.81 -3.82 0.67
C TRP A 333 2.49 -4.75 -0.49
N ASN A 334 2.51 -6.05 -0.26
CA ASN A 334 2.00 -7.06 -1.20
C ASN A 334 2.01 -8.47 -0.59
N VAL A 335 1.59 -9.43 -1.38
CA VAL A 335 1.88 -10.85 -1.21
C VAL A 335 3.26 -11.14 -1.80
N TRP A 336 4.14 -11.77 -0.99
CA TRP A 336 5.46 -12.18 -1.43
C TRP A 336 5.97 -13.36 -0.59
N TYR A 337 6.00 -14.57 -1.11
CA TYR A 337 6.48 -15.74 -0.37
C TYR A 337 7.07 -16.87 -1.22
N ARG A 338 6.68 -17.05 -2.48
CA ARG A 338 7.21 -18.11 -3.37
C ARG A 338 8.59 -17.73 -3.88
N ALA A 339 8.78 -16.47 -4.25
CA ALA A 339 10.04 -15.93 -4.79
C ALA A 339 10.92 -15.29 -3.71
N ARG A 340 11.06 -15.91 -2.52
CA ARG A 340 11.84 -15.34 -1.39
C ARG A 340 13.20 -15.98 -1.15
N SER A 341 13.59 -17.03 -1.87
CA SER A 341 14.77 -17.82 -1.54
C SER A 341 15.67 -18.11 -2.72
N GLY A 342 16.95 -18.38 -2.44
CA GLY A 342 17.94 -18.83 -3.39
C GLY A 342 18.16 -17.85 -4.54
N ASP A 343 18.21 -18.40 -5.75
CA ASP A 343 18.42 -17.65 -6.99
C ASP A 343 17.35 -16.60 -7.29
N ALA A 344 16.20 -16.70 -6.61
CA ALA A 344 15.10 -15.74 -6.77
C ALA A 344 15.42 -14.35 -6.21
N VAL A 345 16.46 -14.21 -5.41
CA VAL A 345 16.86 -12.95 -4.74
C VAL A 345 18.32 -12.56 -5.00
N ASP A 346 19.06 -13.34 -5.79
CA ASP A 346 20.46 -13.05 -6.13
C ASP A 346 20.61 -12.77 -7.64
N GLY A 347 20.96 -11.53 -7.96
CA GLY A 347 21.17 -11.05 -9.33
C GLY A 347 22.40 -11.59 -10.03
N ARG A 348 23.32 -12.27 -9.34
CA ARG A 348 24.53 -12.90 -9.88
C ARG A 348 25.36 -11.99 -10.77
N ARG A 349 25.35 -10.69 -10.52
CA ARG A 349 25.99 -9.64 -11.31
C ARG A 349 25.52 -9.64 -12.78
N ALA A 350 24.28 -10.02 -13.02
CA ALA A 350 23.66 -9.93 -14.35
C ALA A 350 22.92 -8.61 -14.53
N PHE A 351 22.74 -8.21 -15.78
CA PHE A 351 21.85 -7.11 -16.15
C PHE A 351 20.40 -7.60 -16.19
N ALA A 352 19.49 -6.86 -15.54
CA ALA A 352 18.08 -7.14 -15.51
C ALA A 352 17.73 -8.63 -15.26
N PRO A 353 18.29 -9.27 -14.22
CA PRO A 353 18.02 -10.68 -13.95
C PRO A 353 16.55 -10.90 -13.54
N ARG A 354 16.05 -12.12 -13.74
CA ARG A 354 14.71 -12.48 -13.23
C ARG A 354 14.77 -12.65 -11.72
N LEU A 355 14.36 -11.62 -10.99
CA LEU A 355 14.31 -11.62 -9.52
C LEU A 355 12.88 -11.38 -9.05
N LEU A 356 12.46 -12.09 -8.00
CA LEU A 356 11.18 -11.91 -7.31
C LEU A 356 9.97 -11.92 -8.26
N GLU A 357 10.04 -12.65 -9.36
CA GLU A 357 8.92 -12.79 -10.30
C GLU A 357 7.88 -13.76 -9.72
N GLU A 358 7.02 -13.24 -8.86
CA GLU A 358 5.95 -13.98 -8.19
C GLU A 358 4.82 -14.31 -9.17
N THR A 359 4.26 -15.51 -9.08
CA THR A 359 3.05 -15.89 -9.82
C THR A 359 1.86 -15.83 -8.87
N TYR A 360 0.87 -15.02 -9.22
CA TYR A 360 -0.30 -14.78 -8.38
C TYR A 360 -1.51 -15.58 -8.82
N ASN A 361 -2.10 -16.31 -7.87
CA ASN A 361 -3.31 -17.10 -8.07
C ASN A 361 -4.57 -16.37 -7.56
N LEU A 362 -5.73 -17.04 -7.65
CA LEU A 362 -7.00 -16.49 -7.19
C LEU A 362 -6.99 -16.19 -5.67
N GLU A 363 -6.39 -17.06 -4.85
CA GLU A 363 -6.28 -16.88 -3.40
C GLU A 363 -5.54 -15.58 -3.05
N ASP A 364 -4.44 -15.29 -3.76
CA ASP A 364 -3.67 -14.04 -3.60
C ASP A 364 -4.51 -12.81 -3.98
N ALA A 365 -5.28 -12.92 -5.05
CA ALA A 365 -6.16 -11.83 -5.48
C ALA A 365 -7.25 -11.49 -4.46
N LEU A 366 -7.83 -12.49 -3.81
CA LEU A 366 -8.82 -12.28 -2.75
C LEU A 366 -8.21 -11.56 -1.55
N LEU A 367 -6.99 -11.93 -1.15
CA LEU A 367 -6.28 -11.27 -0.07
C LEU A 367 -5.90 -9.83 -0.43
N VAL A 368 -5.42 -9.59 -1.66
CA VAL A 368 -5.15 -8.21 -2.15
C VAL A 368 -6.42 -7.36 -2.13
N GLY A 369 -7.58 -7.92 -2.48
CA GLY A 369 -8.87 -7.26 -2.28
C GLY A 369 -9.14 -6.90 -0.81
N GLY A 370 -8.82 -7.78 0.12
CA GLY A 370 -8.88 -7.51 1.56
C GLY A 370 -7.93 -6.38 2.00
N PHE A 371 -6.71 -6.32 1.46
CA PHE A 371 -5.78 -5.22 1.73
C PHE A 371 -6.29 -3.88 1.20
N VAL A 372 -6.85 -3.88 0.00
CA VAL A 372 -7.50 -2.69 -0.58
C VAL A 372 -8.63 -2.19 0.32
N ASN A 373 -9.51 -3.09 0.80
CA ASN A 373 -10.57 -2.73 1.75
C ASN A 373 -9.98 -2.11 3.04
N THR A 374 -8.90 -2.69 3.55
CA THR A 374 -8.23 -2.20 4.76
C THR A 374 -7.62 -0.81 4.57
N LEU A 375 -6.94 -0.57 3.46
CA LEU A 375 -6.35 0.73 3.15
C LEU A 375 -7.42 1.82 3.00
N LEU A 376 -8.51 1.51 2.28
CA LEU A 376 -9.65 2.43 2.15
C LEU A 376 -10.30 2.72 3.51
N ARG A 377 -10.52 1.69 4.32
CA ARG A 377 -11.11 1.84 5.68
C ARG A 377 -10.28 2.74 6.58
N ASN A 378 -8.96 2.78 6.40
CA ASN A 378 -8.03 3.59 7.17
C ASN A 378 -7.57 4.87 6.44
N ALA A 379 -8.33 5.38 5.47
CA ALA A 379 -7.99 6.59 4.70
C ALA A 379 -7.92 7.86 5.55
N ASP A 380 -8.46 7.86 6.77
CA ASP A 380 -8.30 8.93 7.77
C ASP A 380 -6.86 9.01 8.33
N ARG A 381 -6.07 7.96 8.19
CA ARG A 381 -4.68 7.88 8.66
C ARG A 381 -3.69 7.65 7.53
N VAL A 382 -4.00 6.78 6.57
CA VAL A 382 -3.15 6.43 5.43
C VAL A 382 -3.47 7.34 4.26
N ARG A 383 -2.49 8.12 3.78
CA ARG A 383 -2.65 9.00 2.62
C ARG A 383 -1.92 8.54 1.38
N VAL A 384 -0.87 7.77 1.57
CA VAL A 384 -0.14 7.10 0.48
C VAL A 384 -0.02 5.63 0.83
N ALA A 385 -0.24 4.75 -0.15
CA ALA A 385 0.16 3.36 -0.05
C ALA A 385 0.59 2.87 -1.43
N CYS A 386 1.67 2.08 -1.50
CA CYS A 386 2.24 1.65 -2.76
C CYS A 386 2.26 0.12 -2.84
N LEU A 387 1.48 -0.43 -3.78
CA LEU A 387 1.58 -1.84 -4.12
C LEU A 387 2.99 -2.13 -4.67
N ALA A 388 3.73 -2.96 -4.03
CA ALA A 388 5.07 -3.39 -4.41
C ALA A 388 5.02 -4.70 -5.23
N GLN A 389 5.37 -4.69 -6.53
CA GLN A 389 5.66 -3.54 -7.33
C GLN A 389 4.66 -3.44 -8.50
N LEU A 390 4.98 -2.65 -9.52
CA LEU A 390 4.03 -2.41 -10.61
C LEU A 390 4.18 -3.41 -11.76
N VAL A 391 5.45 -3.76 -12.12
CA VAL A 391 5.78 -4.58 -13.30
C VAL A 391 6.82 -5.63 -12.95
N ASN A 392 6.61 -6.88 -13.36
CA ASN A 392 7.48 -8.06 -13.26
C ASN A 392 7.80 -8.52 -11.83
N VAL A 393 8.37 -7.64 -11.01
CA VAL A 393 8.83 -7.95 -9.65
C VAL A 393 7.64 -7.88 -8.70
N ILE A 394 7.23 -9.04 -8.14
CA ILE A 394 6.05 -9.15 -7.25
C ILE A 394 4.87 -8.27 -7.70
N ALA A 395 4.50 -8.33 -8.98
CA ALA A 395 3.72 -7.29 -9.63
C ALA A 395 2.39 -7.78 -10.24
N PRO A 396 1.38 -6.91 -10.39
CA PRO A 396 0.14 -7.21 -11.10
C PRO A 396 0.33 -7.36 -12.62
N LEU A 397 1.40 -6.81 -13.18
CA LEU A 397 1.71 -6.84 -14.61
C LEU A 397 3.02 -7.59 -14.87
N VAL A 398 3.02 -8.52 -15.81
CA VAL A 398 4.23 -9.26 -16.24
C VAL A 398 4.46 -9.05 -17.73
N THR A 399 5.72 -8.79 -18.12
CA THR A 399 6.07 -8.57 -19.51
C THR A 399 6.73 -9.78 -20.16
N SER A 400 6.46 -9.93 -21.46
CA SER A 400 7.21 -10.78 -22.38
C SER A 400 7.75 -9.95 -23.54
N GLU A 401 8.44 -10.58 -24.48
CA GLU A 401 8.88 -9.93 -25.74
C GLU A 401 7.70 -9.48 -26.60
N THR A 402 6.52 -10.10 -26.41
CA THR A 402 5.35 -9.94 -27.27
C THR A 402 4.19 -9.18 -26.62
N GLY A 403 4.23 -8.90 -25.32
CA GLY A 403 3.12 -8.21 -24.65
C GLY A 403 3.18 -8.20 -23.13
N VAL A 404 2.04 -7.86 -22.54
CA VAL A 404 1.84 -7.75 -21.09
C VAL A 404 0.74 -8.72 -20.64
N LEU A 405 0.98 -9.41 -19.54
CA LEU A 405 0.01 -10.25 -18.85
C LEU A 405 -0.51 -9.56 -17.60
N ARG A 406 -1.83 -9.54 -17.41
CA ARG A 406 -2.48 -9.14 -16.14
C ARG A 406 -2.57 -10.35 -15.23
N GLN A 407 -1.88 -10.34 -14.10
CA GLN A 407 -1.99 -11.35 -13.06
C GLN A 407 -3.29 -11.19 -12.26
N SER A 408 -3.65 -12.19 -11.47
CA SER A 408 -4.93 -12.21 -10.74
C SER A 408 -5.09 -11.02 -9.78
N ILE A 409 -4.03 -10.57 -9.13
CA ILE A 409 -4.03 -9.42 -8.21
C ILE A 409 -4.29 -8.08 -8.89
N TYR A 410 -4.16 -8.00 -10.22
CA TYR A 410 -4.50 -6.82 -11.01
C TYR A 410 -5.95 -6.38 -10.80
N TYR A 411 -6.89 -7.34 -10.75
CA TYR A 411 -8.32 -7.04 -10.82
C TYR A 411 -8.87 -6.33 -9.58
N PRO A 412 -8.65 -6.82 -8.33
CA PRO A 412 -9.13 -6.10 -7.14
C PRO A 412 -8.50 -4.71 -7.02
N TYR A 413 -7.22 -4.56 -7.38
CA TYR A 413 -6.53 -3.28 -7.40
C TYR A 413 -7.10 -2.34 -8.46
N ALA A 414 -7.34 -2.84 -9.69
CA ALA A 414 -7.94 -2.08 -10.78
C ALA A 414 -9.36 -1.60 -10.45
N TRP A 415 -10.17 -2.43 -9.78
CA TRP A 415 -11.52 -2.03 -9.37
C TRP A 415 -11.50 -0.89 -8.36
N ALA A 416 -10.62 -0.94 -7.37
CA ALA A 416 -10.47 0.17 -6.43
C ALA A 416 -10.02 1.46 -7.13
N LEU A 417 -9.00 1.36 -7.99
CA LEU A 417 -8.52 2.48 -8.80
C LEU A 417 -9.59 3.05 -9.73
N ARG A 418 -10.51 2.24 -10.21
CA ARG A 418 -11.57 2.64 -11.13
C ARG A 418 -12.78 3.20 -10.42
N TYR A 419 -13.23 2.56 -9.35
CA TYR A 419 -14.54 2.79 -8.76
C TYR A 419 -14.52 3.50 -7.40
N ALA A 420 -13.45 3.37 -6.59
CA ALA A 420 -13.38 4.10 -5.34
C ALA A 420 -13.08 5.58 -5.58
N ARG A 421 -14.02 6.45 -5.20
CA ARG A 421 -13.96 7.90 -5.40
C ARG A 421 -14.62 8.65 -4.26
N GLY A 422 -14.29 9.94 -4.12
CA GLY A 422 -14.94 10.87 -3.21
C GLY A 422 -14.54 10.64 -1.75
N ARG A 423 -15.44 10.09 -0.95
CA ARG A 423 -15.24 9.87 0.48
C ARG A 423 -15.41 8.40 0.83
N VAL A 424 -14.61 7.92 1.76
CA VAL A 424 -14.83 6.62 2.40
C VAL A 424 -15.94 6.78 3.43
N LEU A 425 -16.91 5.90 3.39
CA LEU A 425 -18.06 5.91 4.27
C LEU A 425 -17.80 5.07 5.52
N ASP A 426 -18.52 5.39 6.60
CA ASP A 426 -18.54 4.52 7.77
C ASP A 426 -19.42 3.31 7.49
N VAL A 427 -18.84 2.10 7.63
CA VAL A 427 -19.51 0.83 7.35
C VAL A 427 -19.41 -0.07 8.57
N ARG A 428 -20.55 -0.32 9.20
CA ARG A 428 -20.65 -1.33 10.26
C ARG A 428 -21.10 -2.65 9.65
N VAL A 429 -20.29 -3.70 9.84
CA VAL A 429 -20.58 -5.04 9.33
C VAL A 429 -20.98 -5.96 10.49
N GLU A 430 -22.11 -6.66 10.35
CA GLU A 430 -22.54 -7.75 11.20
C GLU A 430 -22.51 -9.04 10.36
N ALA A 431 -21.61 -9.96 10.66
CA ALA A 431 -21.41 -11.18 9.92
C ALA A 431 -21.04 -12.35 10.84
N GLU A 432 -21.38 -13.56 10.44
CA GLU A 432 -20.82 -14.77 11.06
C GLU A 432 -19.30 -14.75 11.01
N THR A 433 -18.68 -15.35 12.03
CA THR A 433 -17.22 -15.46 12.14
C THR A 433 -16.82 -16.93 12.11
N TYR A 434 -15.56 -17.16 11.76
CA TYR A 434 -14.91 -18.46 11.87
C TYR A 434 -13.65 -18.37 12.75
N PRO A 435 -13.33 -19.42 13.51
CA PRO A 435 -12.15 -19.41 14.36
C PRO A 435 -10.90 -19.67 13.54
N ILE A 436 -9.81 -18.96 13.87
CA ILE A 436 -8.45 -19.29 13.40
C ILE A 436 -7.65 -19.79 14.59
N ALA A 437 -7.30 -21.08 14.58
CA ALA A 437 -6.52 -21.69 15.65
C ALA A 437 -5.09 -21.12 15.68
N ALA A 438 -4.63 -20.77 16.88
CA ALA A 438 -3.33 -20.12 17.12
C ALA A 438 -2.15 -21.10 17.27
N ALA A 439 -2.39 -22.40 17.34
CA ALA A 439 -1.38 -23.38 17.73
C ALA A 439 -0.22 -23.50 16.72
N GLY A 440 1.01 -23.23 17.17
CA GLY A 440 2.26 -23.51 16.46
C GLY A 440 2.67 -22.49 15.40
N LEU A 441 2.04 -21.31 15.35
CA LEU A 441 2.33 -20.25 14.39
C LEU A 441 2.97 -19.04 15.07
N GLN A 442 3.60 -18.17 14.29
CA GLN A 442 4.14 -16.92 14.83
C GLN A 442 3.04 -16.16 15.56
N ALA A 443 3.31 -15.74 16.80
CA ALA A 443 2.31 -15.16 17.72
C ALA A 443 1.59 -13.91 17.19
N ASP A 444 2.19 -13.24 16.20
CA ASP A 444 1.68 -11.99 15.66
C ASP A 444 0.37 -12.16 14.85
N PHE A 445 0.17 -13.33 14.24
CA PHE A 445 -1.06 -13.63 13.47
C PHE A 445 -2.17 -14.29 14.31
N ALA A 446 -1.93 -14.54 15.60
CA ALA A 446 -2.81 -15.29 16.47
C ALA A 446 -3.82 -14.43 17.25
N ARG A 447 -3.81 -13.10 17.08
CA ARG A 447 -4.62 -12.19 17.93
C ARG A 447 -6.08 -12.09 17.52
N ASN A 448 -6.48 -12.62 16.37
CA ASN A 448 -7.86 -12.62 15.90
C ASN A 448 -8.46 -14.03 16.00
N ASP A 449 -9.02 -14.36 17.15
CA ASP A 449 -9.65 -15.67 17.38
C ASP A 449 -10.90 -15.89 16.53
N GLN A 450 -11.56 -14.82 16.10
CA GLN A 450 -12.79 -14.83 15.32
C GLN A 450 -12.66 -13.91 14.11
N VAL A 451 -12.75 -14.47 12.92
CA VAL A 451 -12.63 -13.74 11.64
C VAL A 451 -14.00 -13.68 10.96
N PRO A 452 -14.51 -12.50 10.60
CA PRO A 452 -15.76 -12.41 9.87
C PRO A 452 -15.64 -13.00 8.47
N PHE A 453 -16.64 -13.76 8.06
CA PHE A 453 -16.71 -14.29 6.70
C PHE A 453 -16.79 -13.17 5.65
N VAL A 454 -17.45 -12.07 5.98
CA VAL A 454 -17.67 -10.97 5.04
C VAL A 454 -16.97 -9.71 5.52
N ASP A 455 -16.24 -9.06 4.59
CA ASP A 455 -15.58 -7.77 4.78
C ASP A 455 -16.09 -6.77 3.74
N VAL A 456 -16.44 -5.55 4.16
CA VAL A 456 -17.08 -4.54 3.30
C VAL A 456 -16.45 -3.17 3.53
N VAL A 457 -16.21 -2.45 2.44
CA VAL A 457 -15.92 -1.02 2.45
C VAL A 457 -16.77 -0.33 1.40
N ALA A 458 -17.13 0.93 1.63
CA ALA A 458 -17.90 1.73 0.70
C ALA A 458 -17.31 3.12 0.51
N THR A 459 -17.45 3.66 -0.70
CA THR A 459 -17.09 5.04 -1.04
C THR A 459 -18.25 5.75 -1.71
N HIS A 460 -18.29 7.09 -1.59
CA HIS A 460 -19.30 7.92 -2.22
C HIS A 460 -18.68 9.17 -2.82
N ASP A 461 -18.91 9.36 -4.10
CA ASP A 461 -18.60 10.56 -4.86
C ASP A 461 -19.87 11.36 -5.08
N ALA A 462 -20.17 12.25 -4.14
CA ALA A 462 -21.37 13.07 -4.18
C ALA A 462 -21.39 14.05 -5.38
N GLN A 463 -20.21 14.45 -5.89
CA GLN A 463 -20.14 15.37 -7.03
C GLN A 463 -20.60 14.71 -8.33
N ASN A 464 -20.32 13.43 -8.49
CA ASN A 464 -20.67 12.65 -9.67
C ASN A 464 -21.91 11.77 -9.45
N GLY A 465 -22.54 11.80 -8.28
CA GLY A 465 -23.68 10.96 -7.94
C GLY A 465 -23.36 9.46 -8.05
N GLN A 466 -22.21 9.02 -7.50
CA GLN A 466 -21.74 7.65 -7.61
C GLN A 466 -21.30 7.10 -6.25
N ALA A 467 -21.57 5.83 -6.02
CA ALA A 467 -21.07 5.10 -4.86
C ALA A 467 -20.50 3.74 -5.29
N SER A 468 -19.60 3.22 -4.48
CA SER A 468 -19.05 1.88 -4.70
C SER A 468 -18.99 1.09 -3.41
N VAL A 469 -19.32 -0.21 -3.50
CA VAL A 469 -19.20 -1.16 -2.40
C VAL A 469 -18.26 -2.27 -2.85
N LEU A 470 -17.20 -2.49 -2.07
CA LEU A 470 -16.22 -3.55 -2.29
C LEU A 470 -16.38 -4.58 -1.18
N MET A 471 -16.58 -5.85 -1.57
CA MET A 471 -17.06 -6.92 -0.69
C MET A 471 -16.17 -8.14 -0.85
N LEU A 472 -15.63 -8.66 0.26
CA LEU A 472 -14.87 -9.91 0.30
C LEU A 472 -15.71 -10.97 1.02
N ASN A 473 -15.94 -12.12 0.40
CA ASN A 473 -16.46 -13.34 1.04
C ASN A 473 -15.31 -14.33 1.26
N ARG A 474 -14.94 -14.56 2.52
CA ARG A 474 -13.89 -15.51 2.93
C ARG A 474 -14.39 -16.94 3.13
N ASP A 475 -15.71 -17.17 3.03
CA ASP A 475 -16.26 -18.52 3.12
C ASP A 475 -15.77 -19.33 1.90
N LEU A 476 -15.06 -20.42 2.15
CA LEU A 476 -14.43 -21.21 1.09
C LEU A 476 -15.47 -22.08 0.35
N ASP A 477 -16.58 -22.41 0.99
CA ASP A 477 -17.54 -23.39 0.50
C ASP A 477 -18.96 -22.80 0.31
N GLY A 478 -19.29 -21.74 1.08
CA GLY A 478 -20.63 -21.18 1.15
C GLY A 478 -20.81 -19.85 0.41
N GLU A 479 -21.90 -19.75 -0.37
CA GLU A 479 -22.44 -18.44 -0.77
C GLU A 479 -22.92 -17.69 0.48
N ARG A 480 -22.72 -16.36 0.52
CA ARG A 480 -23.18 -15.52 1.62
C ARG A 480 -24.11 -14.42 1.12
N ASP A 481 -25.32 -14.38 1.64
CA ASP A 481 -26.20 -13.24 1.46
C ASP A 481 -25.70 -12.05 2.28
N LEU A 482 -25.49 -10.89 1.63
CA LEU A 482 -25.13 -9.64 2.26
C LEU A 482 -26.21 -8.58 2.03
N VAL A 483 -26.87 -8.18 3.10
CA VAL A 483 -27.83 -7.06 3.08
C VAL A 483 -27.06 -5.76 3.31
N VAL A 484 -26.94 -4.93 2.28
CA VAL A 484 -26.38 -3.57 2.35
C VAL A 484 -27.52 -2.60 2.61
N ALA A 485 -27.49 -1.94 3.76
CA ALA A 485 -28.46 -0.91 4.13
C ALA A 485 -27.79 0.47 4.09
N TRP A 486 -28.33 1.37 3.27
CA TRP A 486 -27.88 2.73 3.11
C TRP A 486 -28.65 3.69 4.04
N GLY A 487 -27.92 4.61 4.67
CA GLY A 487 -28.50 5.71 5.44
C GLY A 487 -29.01 6.83 4.53
N ASP A 488 -28.26 7.94 4.45
CA ASP A 488 -28.70 9.17 3.78
C ASP A 488 -28.53 9.17 2.24
N VAL A 489 -27.86 8.16 1.68
CA VAL A 489 -27.65 8.01 0.23
C VAL A 489 -28.54 6.91 -0.30
N THR A 490 -29.24 7.17 -1.42
CA THR A 490 -30.08 6.16 -2.05
C THR A 490 -29.51 5.78 -3.41
N PRO A 491 -29.00 4.55 -3.59
CA PRO A 491 -28.72 4.02 -4.91
C PRO A 491 -29.95 3.98 -5.79
N THR A 492 -29.85 4.51 -7.01
CA THR A 492 -30.96 4.59 -7.97
C THR A 492 -30.75 3.70 -9.17
N ARG A 493 -29.51 3.28 -9.44
CA ARG A 493 -29.15 2.38 -10.54
C ARG A 493 -27.87 1.63 -10.24
N VAL A 494 -27.71 0.44 -10.83
CA VAL A 494 -26.46 -0.33 -10.81
C VAL A 494 -25.72 -0.06 -12.11
N LEU A 495 -24.50 0.49 -12.01
CA LEU A 495 -23.65 0.82 -13.15
C LEU A 495 -22.75 -0.37 -13.53
N ALA A 496 -22.24 -1.10 -12.52
CA ALA A 496 -21.50 -2.34 -12.69
C ALA A 496 -21.66 -3.21 -11.42
N CYS A 497 -21.67 -4.54 -11.62
CA CYS A 497 -21.55 -5.50 -10.54
C CYS A 497 -20.71 -6.67 -11.06
N GLU A 498 -19.52 -6.84 -10.51
CA GLU A 498 -18.53 -7.80 -10.97
C GLU A 498 -17.95 -8.56 -9.78
N THR A 499 -17.58 -9.82 -10.01
CA THR A 499 -16.97 -10.68 -9.00
C THR A 499 -15.76 -11.41 -9.53
N LEU A 500 -14.77 -11.65 -8.67
CA LEU A 500 -13.64 -12.51 -8.90
C LEU A 500 -13.81 -13.72 -7.99
N THR A 501 -14.03 -14.90 -8.58
CA THR A 501 -14.25 -16.17 -7.91
C THR A 501 -13.88 -17.32 -8.82
N GLY A 502 -13.79 -18.54 -8.29
CA GLY A 502 -13.52 -19.73 -9.06
C GLY A 502 -13.45 -20.99 -8.18
N PRO A 503 -13.59 -22.18 -8.76
CA PRO A 503 -13.51 -23.44 -8.02
C PRO A 503 -12.10 -23.76 -7.52
N ASP A 504 -11.07 -23.31 -8.25
CA ASP A 504 -9.66 -23.56 -7.96
C ASP A 504 -8.98 -22.27 -7.49
N LEU A 505 -8.73 -22.18 -6.18
CA LEU A 505 -8.03 -21.04 -5.56
C LEU A 505 -6.57 -20.91 -6.01
N LYS A 506 -5.97 -21.98 -6.58
CA LYS A 506 -4.60 -21.97 -7.07
C LYS A 506 -4.51 -21.67 -8.57
N ALA A 507 -5.66 -21.44 -9.23
CA ALA A 507 -5.68 -20.99 -10.62
C ALA A 507 -4.99 -19.64 -10.79
N PHE A 508 -4.21 -19.47 -11.85
CA PHE A 508 -3.46 -18.24 -12.18
C PHE A 508 -3.43 -18.02 -13.70
N ASN A 509 -3.19 -16.80 -14.10
CA ASN A 509 -3.06 -16.43 -15.51
C ASN A 509 -1.64 -16.69 -16.03
N THR A 510 -1.53 -17.14 -17.27
CA THR A 510 -0.27 -17.30 -18.03
C THR A 510 -0.39 -16.59 -19.38
N PHE A 511 0.71 -16.44 -20.10
CA PHE A 511 0.66 -15.91 -21.47
C PHE A 511 -0.14 -16.82 -22.41
N ASP A 512 -0.18 -18.12 -22.17
CA ASP A 512 -0.97 -19.07 -22.96
C ASP A 512 -2.44 -19.08 -22.54
N GLU A 513 -2.74 -18.88 -21.25
CA GLU A 513 -4.09 -18.83 -20.68
C GLU A 513 -4.32 -17.50 -19.90
N PRO A 514 -4.33 -16.34 -20.59
CA PRO A 514 -4.33 -15.04 -19.91
C PRO A 514 -5.66 -14.67 -19.25
N ARG A 515 -6.68 -15.49 -19.40
CA ARG A 515 -8.04 -15.25 -18.93
C ARG A 515 -8.60 -16.33 -18.01
N ARG A 516 -7.74 -17.13 -17.40
CA ARG A 516 -8.14 -18.21 -16.49
C ARG A 516 -8.74 -17.67 -15.18
N VAL A 517 -8.19 -16.55 -14.69
CA VAL A 517 -8.71 -15.82 -13.53
C VAL A 517 -9.02 -14.41 -13.98
N VAL A 518 -10.28 -14.11 -14.20
CA VAL A 518 -10.77 -12.80 -14.68
C VAL A 518 -12.10 -12.42 -14.02
N PRO A 519 -12.46 -11.14 -13.97
CA PRO A 519 -13.77 -10.69 -13.53
C PRO A 519 -14.91 -11.36 -14.28
N GLN A 520 -15.96 -11.69 -13.52
CA GLN A 520 -17.22 -12.22 -14.04
C GLN A 520 -18.33 -11.24 -13.65
N ARG A 521 -19.32 -11.08 -14.51
CA ARG A 521 -20.51 -10.31 -14.21
C ARG A 521 -21.31 -11.04 -13.11
N LEU A 522 -21.68 -10.31 -12.06
CA LEU A 522 -22.59 -10.80 -11.03
C LEU A 522 -23.96 -10.18 -11.25
N GLU A 523 -25.03 -10.96 -11.03
CA GLU A 523 -26.39 -10.43 -11.00
C GLU A 523 -26.52 -9.46 -9.82
N ALA A 524 -26.90 -8.25 -10.12
CA ALA A 524 -27.02 -7.19 -9.14
C ALA A 524 -28.45 -7.15 -8.58
N PRO A 525 -28.63 -6.90 -7.27
CA PRO A 525 -29.95 -6.64 -6.70
C PRO A 525 -30.54 -5.34 -7.28
N ALA A 526 -31.88 -5.21 -7.17
CA ALA A 526 -32.55 -3.95 -7.49
C ALA A 526 -31.97 -2.80 -6.64
N PRO A 527 -31.71 -1.62 -7.24
CA PRO A 527 -31.19 -0.48 -6.50
C PRO A 527 -32.21 0.04 -5.50
N GLY A 528 -31.73 0.62 -4.40
CA GLY A 528 -32.56 1.15 -3.31
C GLY A 528 -31.79 1.28 -2.01
N THR A 529 -32.43 1.75 -0.97
CA THR A 529 -31.83 1.92 0.36
C THR A 529 -31.44 0.59 1.01
N ARG A 530 -31.93 -0.52 0.49
CA ARG A 530 -31.64 -1.86 0.97
C ARG A 530 -31.42 -2.80 -0.21
N MET A 531 -30.20 -3.32 -0.33
CA MET A 531 -29.79 -4.17 -1.44
C MET A 531 -29.23 -5.48 -0.89
N THR A 532 -29.67 -6.63 -1.41
CA THR A 532 -29.17 -7.95 -0.98
C THR A 532 -28.30 -8.54 -2.09
N PHE A 533 -26.99 -8.63 -1.83
CA PHE A 533 -26.02 -9.26 -2.73
C PHE A 533 -25.84 -10.72 -2.35
N LYS A 534 -25.81 -11.59 -3.34
CA LYS A 534 -25.40 -12.99 -3.22
C LYS A 534 -23.92 -13.10 -3.55
N LEU A 535 -23.09 -13.21 -2.52
CA LEU A 535 -21.64 -13.28 -2.68
C LEU A 535 -21.21 -14.75 -2.86
N PRO A 536 -20.67 -15.12 -4.03
CA PRO A 536 -20.18 -16.49 -4.25
C PRO A 536 -19.16 -16.89 -3.17
N PRO A 537 -18.95 -18.18 -2.92
CA PRO A 537 -17.89 -18.62 -2.03
C PRO A 537 -16.53 -18.15 -2.55
N ARG A 538 -15.59 -17.84 -1.61
CA ARG A 538 -14.23 -17.38 -1.96
C ARG A 538 -14.24 -16.33 -3.07
N SER A 539 -14.86 -15.19 -2.82
CA SER A 539 -15.02 -14.15 -3.83
C SER A 539 -14.64 -12.76 -3.36
N TYR A 540 -14.22 -11.94 -4.30
CA TYR A 540 -14.12 -10.49 -4.14
C TYR A 540 -15.02 -9.82 -5.17
N THR A 541 -15.95 -9.01 -4.69
CA THR A 541 -17.04 -8.44 -5.50
C THR A 541 -17.03 -6.93 -5.39
N VAL A 542 -17.27 -6.25 -6.51
CA VAL A 542 -17.49 -4.80 -6.56
C VAL A 542 -18.87 -4.49 -7.12
N ALA A 543 -19.59 -3.60 -6.46
CA ALA A 543 -20.80 -2.97 -6.99
C ALA A 543 -20.55 -1.47 -7.16
N HIS A 544 -20.71 -0.96 -8.37
CA HIS A 544 -20.64 0.48 -8.70
C HIS A 544 -22.05 0.98 -9.00
N LEU A 545 -22.47 2.01 -8.30
CA LEU A 545 -23.85 2.44 -8.18
C LEU A 545 -23.98 3.92 -8.57
N GLY A 546 -25.06 4.28 -9.26
CA GLY A 546 -25.50 5.66 -9.35
C GLY A 546 -26.40 6.01 -8.17
N THR A 547 -26.23 7.21 -7.60
CA THR A 547 -27.00 7.72 -6.45
C THR A 547 -27.84 8.91 -6.85
N ALA A 548 -28.88 9.21 -6.05
CA ALA A 548 -29.70 10.40 -6.21
C ALA A 548 -28.91 11.67 -5.81
#